data_603013d264cb1d6564cd3dcb9d171d45
#
_entry.id   603013d264cb1d6564cd3dcb9d171d45
#
_cell.length_a   1.000
_cell.length_b   1.000
_cell.length_c   1.000
_cell.angle_alpha   90.00
_cell.angle_beta   90.00
_cell.angle_gamma   90.00
#
_symmetry.space_group_name_H-M   'P 1'
#
loop_
_entity.id
_entity.type
_entity.pdbx_description
1 polymer ?
#
loop_
_entity_poly.entity_id
_entity_poly.type
_entity_poly.pdbx_seq_one_letter_code
_entity_poly.pdbx_strand_id
1 'polypeptide(L)'
;MKYARYIIIILLASLLVWGIFWAKGKAGQQVCQKVDIRVENYDSSTFVNPEGIMQYLDQCHLRLKGTPMADIDLKKVEQALAKSPYLESGECVKGEDGVLLVKVRQLVPVMRVIDGDNMYYVNREGKRMPASTSFSCDVPIVKGHFPAAYPPQR
;
A
#
# COMPACT_ATOMS: atom_id res chain seq x y z
N MET A 1 40.62 33.63 29.50
CA MET A 1 40.06 32.27 29.59
C MET A 1 38.53 32.16 29.42
N LYS A 2 37.74 33.24 29.59
CA LYS A 2 36.28 33.19 29.43
C LYS A 2 35.86 33.02 27.95
N TYR A 3 36.54 33.65 27.01
CA TYR A 3 36.19 33.59 25.57
C TYR A 3 36.53 32.24 24.92
N ALA A 4 37.55 31.53 25.45
CA ALA A 4 37.93 30.22 24.92
C ALA A 4 36.79 29.18 25.09
N ARG A 5 36.01 29.25 26.19
CA ARG A 5 34.87 28.38 26.43
C ARG A 5 33.74 28.60 25.38
N TYR A 6 33.46 29.84 25.04
CA TYR A 6 32.43 30.16 24.01
C TYR A 6 32.86 29.71 22.63
N ILE A 7 34.15 29.84 22.27
CA ILE A 7 34.69 29.37 21.00
C ILE A 7 34.55 27.86 20.88
N ILE A 8 34.86 27.10 21.94
CA ILE A 8 34.72 25.64 21.97
C ILE A 8 33.24 25.23 21.81
N ILE A 9 32.32 25.90 22.48
CA ILE A 9 30.88 25.62 22.37
C ILE A 9 30.36 25.86 20.95
N ILE A 10 30.76 26.97 20.32
CA ILE A 10 30.35 27.28 18.94
C ILE A 10 30.92 26.25 17.97
N LEU A 11 32.17 25.82 18.16
CA LEU A 11 32.82 24.83 17.34
C LEU A 11 32.15 23.45 17.45
N LEU A 12 31.78 23.04 18.66
CA LEU A 12 31.01 21.82 18.90
C LEU A 12 29.61 21.89 18.29
N ALA A 13 28.92 23.01 18.45
CA ALA A 13 27.60 23.21 17.87
C ALA A 13 27.64 23.17 16.33
N SER A 14 28.62 23.79 15.72
CA SER A 14 28.80 23.76 14.26
C SER A 14 29.08 22.34 13.74
N LEU A 15 29.85 21.56 14.47
CA LEU A 15 30.20 20.17 14.14
C LEU A 15 28.95 19.26 14.24
N LEU A 16 28.08 19.48 15.25
CA LEU A 16 26.81 18.77 15.40
C LEU A 16 25.85 19.11 14.25
N VAL A 17 25.69 20.37 13.91
CA VAL A 17 24.83 20.81 12.81
C VAL A 17 25.32 20.22 11.48
N TRP A 18 26.63 20.25 11.25
CA TRP A 18 27.23 19.68 10.04
C TRP A 18 27.02 18.16 9.96
N GLY A 19 27.18 17.44 11.10
CA GLY A 19 26.93 16.01 11.19
C GLY A 19 25.46 15.64 10.88
N ILE A 20 24.50 16.44 11.35
CA ILE A 20 23.07 16.25 11.09
C ILE A 20 22.77 16.46 9.59
N PHE A 21 23.37 17.48 8.97
CA PHE A 21 23.19 17.72 7.53
C PHE A 21 23.78 16.59 6.67
N TRP A 22 24.92 16.06 7.09
CA TRP A 22 25.59 14.97 6.37
C TRP A 22 24.83 13.64 6.49
N ALA A 23 24.26 13.36 7.67
CA ALA A 23 23.45 12.18 7.92
C ALA A 23 22.14 12.18 7.11
N LYS A 24 21.48 13.34 6.97
CA LYS A 24 20.26 13.49 6.15
C LYS A 24 20.51 13.29 4.66
N GLY A 25 21.69 13.65 4.16
CA GLY A 25 22.04 13.49 2.75
C GLY A 25 22.17 12.02 2.30
N LYS A 26 22.55 11.11 3.18
CA LYS A 26 22.68 9.69 2.85
C LYS A 26 21.36 8.92 2.87
N ALA A 27 20.43 9.31 3.73
CA ALA A 27 19.12 8.65 3.84
C ALA A 27 18.23 8.85 2.59
N GLY A 28 18.44 9.94 1.85
CA GLY A 28 17.64 10.26 0.64
C GLY A 28 18.08 9.56 -0.64
N GLN A 29 19.28 8.98 -0.68
CA GLN A 29 19.85 8.35 -1.89
C GLN A 29 19.55 6.84 -2.00
N GLN A 30 18.95 6.24 -0.98
CA GLN A 30 18.59 4.83 -1.05
C GLN A 30 17.46 4.62 -2.07
N VAL A 31 17.73 3.72 -3.02
CA VAL A 31 16.75 3.29 -4.03
C VAL A 31 15.88 2.19 -3.43
N CYS A 32 14.60 2.19 -3.71
CA CYS A 32 13.71 1.11 -3.34
C CYS A 32 14.13 -0.20 -4.02
N GLN A 33 14.79 -1.06 -3.27
CA GLN A 33 15.29 -2.35 -3.76
C GLN A 33 14.19 -3.41 -3.70
N LYS A 34 13.36 -3.37 -2.64
CA LYS A 34 12.34 -4.36 -2.39
C LYS A 34 11.06 -3.71 -1.87
N VAL A 35 9.94 -4.19 -2.37
CA VAL A 35 8.61 -3.91 -1.81
C VAL A 35 8.15 -5.17 -1.07
N ASP A 36 7.97 -5.06 0.24
CA ASP A 36 7.47 -6.14 1.11
C ASP A 36 5.98 -5.92 1.35
N ILE A 37 5.16 -6.73 0.72
CA ILE A 37 3.70 -6.64 0.81
C ILE A 37 3.22 -7.64 1.84
N ARG A 38 2.57 -7.14 2.91
CA ARG A 38 1.97 -7.96 3.96
C ARG A 38 0.46 -7.81 3.95
N VAL A 39 -0.21 -8.93 3.78
CA VAL A 39 -1.68 -9.01 3.90
C VAL A 39 -2.02 -9.34 5.34
N GLU A 40 -2.66 -8.42 6.07
CA GLU A 40 -2.91 -8.56 7.51
C GLU A 40 -3.92 -9.65 7.86
N ASN A 41 -4.93 -9.85 7.04
CA ASN A 41 -5.96 -10.88 7.25
C ASN A 41 -5.77 -12.07 6.28
N TYR A 42 -4.56 -12.62 6.28
CA TYR A 42 -4.17 -13.77 5.48
C TYR A 42 -4.71 -15.05 6.13
N ASP A 43 -6.02 -15.24 6.04
CA ASP A 43 -6.67 -16.49 6.40
C ASP A 43 -6.83 -17.39 5.17
N SER A 44 -7.28 -18.63 5.37
CA SER A 44 -7.42 -19.71 4.39
C SER A 44 -8.16 -19.35 3.07
N SER A 45 -8.77 -18.19 2.99
CA SER A 45 -9.37 -17.60 1.78
C SER A 45 -8.56 -16.41 1.28
N THR A 46 -7.33 -16.67 0.80
CA THR A 46 -6.50 -15.61 0.19
C THR A 46 -7.11 -15.18 -1.11
N PHE A 47 -7.82 -14.04 -1.07
CA PHE A 47 -8.45 -13.45 -2.24
C PHE A 47 -7.46 -12.56 -3.03
N VAL A 48 -6.51 -11.95 -2.34
CA VAL A 48 -5.53 -11.04 -2.93
C VAL A 48 -4.12 -11.57 -2.69
N ASN A 49 -3.35 -11.75 -3.76
CA ASN A 49 -1.94 -12.11 -3.66
C ASN A 49 -1.03 -10.87 -3.76
N PRO A 50 0.19 -10.90 -3.19
CA PRO A 50 1.13 -9.79 -3.26
C PRO A 50 1.48 -9.36 -4.69
N GLU A 51 1.55 -10.31 -5.63
CA GLU A 51 1.87 -10.05 -7.03
C GLU A 51 0.76 -9.25 -7.72
N GLY A 52 -0.51 -9.56 -7.43
CA GLY A 52 -1.65 -8.82 -7.93
C GLY A 52 -1.69 -7.37 -7.43
N ILE A 53 -1.25 -7.13 -6.20
CA ILE A 53 -1.13 -5.77 -5.65
C ILE A 53 -0.04 -5.00 -6.38
N MET A 54 1.11 -5.62 -6.64
CA MET A 54 2.18 -4.98 -7.42
C MET A 54 1.72 -4.61 -8.82
N GLN A 55 1.05 -5.54 -9.53
CA GLN A 55 0.51 -5.26 -10.85
C GLN A 55 -0.52 -4.12 -10.83
N TYR A 56 -1.36 -4.07 -9.81
CA TYR A 56 -2.32 -2.98 -9.64
C TYR A 56 -1.63 -1.63 -9.44
N LEU A 57 -0.58 -1.56 -8.61
CA LEU A 57 0.19 -0.34 -8.40
C LEU A 57 0.92 0.09 -9.68
N ASP A 58 1.46 -0.85 -10.46
CA ASP A 58 2.09 -0.57 -11.75
C ASP A 58 1.07 -0.03 -12.79
N GLN A 59 -0.15 -0.56 -12.80
CA GLN A 59 -1.25 -0.02 -13.63
C GLN A 59 -1.64 1.41 -13.23
N CYS A 60 -1.50 1.75 -11.94
CA CYS A 60 -1.68 3.12 -11.46
C CYS A 60 -0.47 4.03 -11.75
N HIS A 61 0.49 3.57 -12.56
CA HIS A 61 1.74 4.28 -12.89
C HIS A 61 2.62 4.59 -11.67
N LEU A 62 2.49 3.83 -10.60
CA LEU A 62 3.29 3.94 -9.39
C LEU A 62 4.43 2.91 -9.43
N ARG A 63 5.52 3.26 -10.12
CA ARG A 63 6.73 2.44 -10.12
C ARG A 63 7.49 2.63 -8.82
N LEU A 64 7.39 1.65 -7.94
CA LEU A 64 8.03 1.71 -6.62
C LEU A 64 9.47 1.17 -6.66
N LYS A 65 9.66 0.02 -7.28
CA LYS A 65 10.97 -0.62 -7.36
C LYS A 65 11.89 0.16 -8.29
N GLY A 66 13.08 0.47 -7.81
CA GLY A 66 14.09 1.24 -8.56
C GLY A 66 13.96 2.76 -8.42
N THR A 67 12.91 3.26 -7.73
CA THR A 67 12.73 4.69 -7.46
C THR A 67 13.44 5.08 -6.17
N PRO A 68 14.12 6.26 -6.11
CA PRO A 68 14.69 6.75 -4.87
C PRO A 68 13.63 6.84 -3.77
N MET A 69 13.96 6.38 -2.55
CA MET A 69 13.01 6.38 -1.44
C MET A 69 12.50 7.79 -1.09
N ALA A 70 13.31 8.82 -1.37
CA ALA A 70 12.90 10.22 -1.18
C ALA A 70 11.75 10.61 -2.11
N ASP A 71 11.76 10.11 -3.35
CA ASP A 71 10.80 10.48 -4.40
C ASP A 71 9.50 9.68 -4.33
N ILE A 72 9.47 8.60 -3.52
CA ILE A 72 8.25 7.81 -3.32
C ILE A 72 7.28 8.60 -2.43
N ASP A 73 6.17 9.00 -3.01
CA ASP A 73 5.06 9.65 -2.33
C ASP A 73 4.13 8.58 -1.72
N LEU A 74 4.31 8.31 -0.43
CA LEU A 74 3.53 7.30 0.30
C LEU A 74 2.02 7.57 0.23
N LYS A 75 1.61 8.86 0.30
CA LYS A 75 0.19 9.23 0.25
C LYS A 75 -0.45 8.85 -1.09
N LYS A 76 0.28 9.00 -2.19
CA LYS A 76 -0.23 8.57 -3.50
C LYS A 76 -0.38 7.06 -3.57
N VAL A 77 0.56 6.30 -3.00
CA VAL A 77 0.48 4.84 -2.95
C VAL A 77 -0.71 4.40 -2.10
N GLU A 78 -0.88 4.97 -0.90
CA GLU A 78 -2.02 4.69 -0.01
C GLU A 78 -3.36 5.06 -0.65
N GLN A 79 -3.44 6.20 -1.33
CA GLN A 79 -4.64 6.60 -2.07
C GLN A 79 -4.96 5.66 -3.23
N ALA A 80 -3.96 5.14 -3.93
CA ALA A 80 -4.16 4.14 -4.97
C ALA A 80 -4.69 2.83 -4.37
N LEU A 81 -4.10 2.37 -3.26
CA LEU A 81 -4.57 1.18 -2.54
C LEU A 81 -6.01 1.34 -2.03
N ALA A 82 -6.36 2.52 -1.48
CA ALA A 82 -7.72 2.81 -1.01
C ALA A 82 -8.78 2.84 -2.13
N LYS A 83 -8.37 3.10 -3.38
CA LYS A 83 -9.24 3.04 -4.56
C LYS A 83 -9.42 1.62 -5.10
N SER A 84 -8.64 0.67 -4.64
CA SER A 84 -8.76 -0.72 -5.07
C SER A 84 -10.09 -1.31 -4.61
N PRO A 85 -10.87 -1.93 -5.50
CA PRO A 85 -12.14 -2.54 -5.13
C PRO A 85 -11.97 -3.82 -4.30
N TYR A 86 -10.74 -4.30 -4.12
CA TYR A 86 -10.41 -5.54 -3.41
C TYR A 86 -9.84 -5.30 -2.02
N LEU A 87 -9.48 -4.06 -1.70
CA LEU A 87 -8.85 -3.71 -0.43
C LEU A 87 -9.79 -2.90 0.46
N GLU A 88 -9.71 -3.14 1.75
CA GLU A 88 -10.37 -2.36 2.78
C GLU A 88 -9.49 -1.17 3.19
N SER A 89 -8.20 -1.42 3.38
CA SER A 89 -7.21 -0.41 3.73
C SER A 89 -5.82 -0.81 3.21
N GLY A 90 -4.96 0.19 3.04
CA GLY A 90 -3.55 0.01 2.72
C GLY A 90 -2.71 1.09 3.36
N GLU A 91 -1.64 0.69 4.01
CA GLU A 91 -0.67 1.57 4.66
C GLU A 91 0.73 1.29 4.10
N CYS A 92 1.50 2.34 3.94
CA CYS A 92 2.86 2.26 3.42
C CYS A 92 3.86 2.87 4.39
N VAL A 93 4.96 2.17 4.64
CA VAL A 93 6.04 2.65 5.52
C VAL A 93 7.37 2.47 4.81
N LYS A 94 8.19 3.51 4.81
CA LYS A 94 9.58 3.43 4.37
C LYS A 94 10.39 2.71 5.45
N GLY A 95 10.85 1.51 5.15
CA GLY A 95 11.72 0.74 6.02
C GLY A 95 13.20 1.11 5.82
N GLU A 96 14.04 0.41 6.53
CA GLU A 96 15.49 0.50 6.39
C GLU A 96 15.97 -0.25 5.14
N ASP A 97 17.19 0.03 4.70
CA ASP A 97 17.86 -0.67 3.59
C ASP A 97 17.12 -0.67 2.24
N GLY A 98 16.34 0.39 1.98
CA GLY A 98 15.62 0.51 0.71
C GLY A 98 14.42 -0.44 0.58
N VAL A 99 13.87 -0.90 1.69
CA VAL A 99 12.66 -1.72 1.72
C VAL A 99 11.43 -0.83 1.92
N LEU A 100 10.45 -0.94 1.02
CA LEU A 100 9.14 -0.34 1.20
C LEU A 100 8.19 -1.40 1.77
N LEU A 101 7.70 -1.21 2.97
CA LEU A 101 6.71 -2.07 3.58
C LEU A 101 5.30 -1.57 3.22
N VAL A 102 4.51 -2.43 2.60
CA VAL A 102 3.12 -2.17 2.22
C VAL A 102 2.24 -3.15 2.97
N LYS A 103 1.48 -2.65 3.95
CA LYS A 103 0.50 -3.43 4.70
C LYS A 103 -0.86 -3.22 4.07
N VAL A 104 -1.53 -4.28 3.72
CA VAL A 104 -2.87 -4.22 3.14
C VAL A 104 -3.83 -5.12 3.90
N ARG A 105 -5.05 -4.66 4.03
CA ARG A 105 -6.18 -5.46 4.50
C ARG A 105 -7.10 -5.71 3.34
N GLN A 106 -7.31 -6.99 3.02
CA GLN A 106 -8.19 -7.39 1.92
C GLN A 106 -9.66 -7.41 2.36
N LEU A 107 -10.56 -7.13 1.42
CA LEU A 107 -11.98 -7.43 1.59
C LEU A 107 -12.17 -8.96 1.50
N VAL A 108 -12.93 -9.50 2.46
CA VAL A 108 -13.22 -10.94 2.50
C VAL A 108 -14.60 -11.19 1.89
N PRO A 109 -14.69 -11.83 0.73
CA PRO A 109 -15.97 -12.16 0.13
C PRO A 109 -16.68 -13.26 0.94
N VAL A 110 -18.01 -13.17 1.04
CA VAL A 110 -18.85 -14.18 1.68
C VAL A 110 -19.75 -14.90 0.68
N MET A 111 -19.98 -14.30 -0.48
CA MET A 111 -20.74 -14.90 -1.55
C MET A 111 -20.31 -14.37 -2.92
N ARG A 112 -20.58 -15.17 -3.94
CA ARG A 112 -20.46 -14.80 -5.36
C ARG A 112 -21.85 -14.66 -5.94
N VAL A 113 -22.13 -13.53 -6.56
CA VAL A 113 -23.43 -13.26 -7.18
C VAL A 113 -23.27 -13.32 -8.69
N ILE A 114 -24.19 -14.06 -9.34
CA ILE A 114 -24.31 -14.11 -10.80
C ILE A 114 -25.70 -13.53 -11.15
N ASP A 115 -25.70 -12.35 -11.76
CA ASP A 115 -26.88 -11.61 -12.19
C ASP A 115 -26.86 -11.46 -13.71
N GLY A 116 -27.49 -12.37 -14.42
CA GLY A 116 -27.38 -12.47 -15.86
C GLY A 116 -25.93 -12.67 -16.30
N ASP A 117 -25.38 -11.73 -17.07
CA ASP A 117 -23.99 -11.73 -17.53
C ASP A 117 -23.02 -11.10 -16.54
N ASN A 118 -23.52 -10.48 -15.49
CA ASN A 118 -22.69 -9.81 -14.49
C ASN A 118 -22.34 -10.76 -13.36
N MET A 119 -21.05 -10.77 -13.00
CA MET A 119 -20.54 -11.58 -11.90
C MET A 119 -19.72 -10.71 -10.95
N TYR A 120 -20.02 -10.78 -9.65
CA TYR A 120 -19.32 -10.04 -8.62
C TYR A 120 -19.36 -10.77 -7.29
N TYR A 121 -18.43 -10.41 -6.42
CA TYR A 121 -18.40 -10.88 -5.04
C TYR A 121 -19.01 -9.84 -4.10
N VAL A 122 -19.50 -10.30 -2.95
CA VAL A 122 -20.05 -9.43 -1.90
C VAL A 122 -19.44 -9.83 -0.57
N ASN A 123 -19.01 -8.85 0.23
CA ASN A 123 -18.55 -9.07 1.60
C ASN A 123 -19.72 -9.02 2.62
N ARG A 124 -19.43 -9.21 3.90
CA ARG A 124 -20.44 -9.17 4.98
C ARG A 124 -21.15 -7.83 5.10
N GLU A 125 -20.52 -6.75 4.70
CA GLU A 125 -21.05 -5.38 4.76
C GLU A 125 -21.85 -5.00 3.52
N GLY A 126 -21.99 -5.92 2.55
CA GLY A 126 -22.70 -5.68 1.31
C GLY A 126 -21.84 -4.96 0.24
N LYS A 127 -20.55 -4.76 0.48
CA LYS A 127 -19.64 -4.14 -0.49
C LYS A 127 -19.37 -5.09 -1.64
N ARG A 128 -19.54 -4.61 -2.87
CA ARG A 128 -19.32 -5.39 -4.10
C ARG A 128 -17.86 -5.32 -4.53
N MET A 129 -17.35 -6.44 -4.97
CA MET A 129 -16.03 -6.58 -5.57
C MET A 129 -16.19 -7.18 -6.97
N PRO A 130 -15.61 -6.59 -8.01
CA PRO A 130 -15.72 -7.16 -9.35
C PRO A 130 -15.05 -8.53 -9.39
N ALA A 131 -15.60 -9.44 -10.18
CA ALA A 131 -14.94 -10.69 -10.47
C ALA A 131 -13.74 -10.42 -11.38
N SER A 132 -12.61 -11.03 -11.07
CA SER A 132 -11.39 -10.93 -11.85
C SER A 132 -10.80 -12.32 -12.05
N THR A 133 -10.08 -12.51 -13.14
CA THR A 133 -9.32 -13.75 -13.40
C THR A 133 -8.14 -13.91 -12.44
N SER A 134 -7.64 -12.78 -11.90
CA SER A 134 -6.52 -12.78 -10.96
C SER A 134 -6.94 -13.02 -9.50
N PHE A 135 -8.24 -12.89 -9.20
CA PHE A 135 -8.77 -13.03 -7.85
C PHE A 135 -9.97 -13.98 -7.89
N SER A 136 -9.80 -15.15 -7.30
CA SER A 136 -10.86 -16.15 -7.16
C SER A 136 -10.93 -16.63 -5.72
N CYS A 137 -12.13 -16.80 -5.21
CA CYS A 137 -12.38 -17.31 -3.88
C CYS A 137 -13.50 -18.35 -3.93
N ASP A 138 -13.34 -19.37 -3.08
CA ASP A 138 -14.31 -20.47 -2.97
C ASP A 138 -15.38 -20.07 -1.95
N VAL A 139 -16.46 -19.51 -2.47
CA VAL A 139 -17.61 -19.01 -1.66
C VAL A 139 -18.92 -19.48 -2.29
N PRO A 140 -20.01 -19.55 -1.53
CA PRO A 140 -21.34 -19.88 -2.04
C PRO A 140 -21.73 -19.00 -3.23
N ILE A 141 -22.32 -19.62 -4.26
CA ILE A 141 -22.78 -18.94 -5.46
C ILE A 141 -24.28 -18.70 -5.36
N VAL A 142 -24.67 -17.43 -5.49
CA VAL A 142 -26.08 -17.02 -5.58
C VAL A 142 -26.34 -16.61 -7.01
N LYS A 143 -27.29 -17.30 -7.67
CA LYS A 143 -27.69 -16.99 -9.03
C LYS A 143 -29.12 -16.48 -9.03
N GLY A 144 -29.35 -15.36 -9.70
CA GLY A 144 -30.70 -14.77 -9.78
C GLY A 144 -30.71 -13.58 -10.71
N HIS A 145 -31.91 -13.00 -10.85
CA HIS A 145 -32.09 -11.70 -11.48
C HIS A 145 -32.44 -10.71 -10.37
N PHE A 146 -31.53 -9.78 -10.11
CA PHE A 146 -31.69 -8.81 -9.05
C PHE A 146 -32.19 -7.49 -9.65
N PRO A 147 -33.41 -7.04 -9.29
CA PRO A 147 -33.90 -5.77 -9.79
C PRO A 147 -33.02 -4.63 -9.30
N ALA A 148 -32.51 -3.89 -10.25
CA ALA A 148 -31.82 -2.62 -10.14
C ALA A 148 -30.70 -2.48 -9.10
N ALA A 149 -29.55 -2.36 -9.65
CA ALA A 149 -28.50 -1.44 -9.23
C ALA A 149 -28.50 -1.02 -7.76
N TYR A 150 -27.87 -1.81 -6.92
CA TYR A 150 -27.11 -1.19 -5.86
C TYR A 150 -26.12 -0.24 -6.53
N PRO A 151 -26.05 1.03 -6.15
CA PRO A 151 -25.17 1.97 -6.80
C PRO A 151 -23.73 1.44 -6.76
N PRO A 152 -22.95 1.59 -7.81
CA PRO A 152 -21.55 1.31 -7.77
C PRO A 152 -20.97 2.16 -6.65
N GLN A 153 -20.35 1.52 -5.67
CA GLN A 153 -19.64 2.27 -4.63
C GLN A 153 -18.50 3.03 -5.32
N ARG A 154 -18.55 4.35 -5.16
CA ARG A 154 -17.51 5.28 -5.58
C ARG A 154 -16.23 5.06 -4.78
#